data_9c19b09b3910866bb072d78cf79c4737
#
_entry.id   9c19b09b3910866bb072d78cf79c4737
#
_cell.length_a   1.000
_cell.length_b   1.000
_cell.length_c   1.000
_cell.angle_alpha   90.00
_cell.angle_beta   90.00
_cell.angle_gamma   90.00
#
_symmetry.space_group_name_H-M   'P 1'
#
loop_
_entity.id
_entity.type
_entity.pdbx_description
1 polymer ?
#
loop_
_entity_poly.entity_id
_entity_poly.type
_entity_poly.pdbx_seq_one_letter_code
_entity_poly.pdbx_strand_id
1 'polypeptide(L)'
;MITEIDLKHLDNLPIKINKKKPPQSTNKDLPPLFFTSLFIGAKGSGKTYSLVKLLKFYEASDIIDDEGNKRQMRIILFCPTADSIANPIYRSLKNLADEDVYTHYTDDILAEKLEEINDEYEIITGYNDYVKVYHKYIKDYSKLTDEDLEILHEHNFKKPSELEKPPFKHPRVQFIIFDDLIGDAMAFKKTREIFLIGWL
;
A
#
# COMPACT_ATOMS: atom_id res chain seq x y z
N MET A 1 17.92 -1.50 35.01
CA MET A 1 16.67 -1.19 35.73
C MET A 1 15.72 -0.69 34.67
N ILE A 2 14.75 -1.50 34.25
CA ILE A 2 13.73 -1.10 33.25
C ILE A 2 12.64 -0.41 34.08
N THR A 3 12.50 0.89 33.92
CA THR A 3 11.40 1.65 34.53
C THR A 3 10.11 1.25 33.82
N GLU A 4 9.16 0.69 34.56
CA GLU A 4 7.79 0.48 34.08
C GLU A 4 7.22 1.82 33.59
N ILE A 5 6.85 1.87 32.32
CA ILE A 5 6.16 3.04 31.76
C ILE A 5 4.70 2.89 32.20
N ASP A 6 4.21 3.83 33.01
CA ASP A 6 2.80 3.89 33.39
C ASP A 6 1.95 4.27 32.16
N LEU A 7 1.31 3.26 31.54
CA LEU A 7 0.48 3.41 30.35
C LEU A 7 -0.93 3.97 30.64
N LYS A 8 -1.28 4.25 31.91
CA LYS A 8 -2.61 4.74 32.31
C LYS A 8 -3.00 6.07 31.67
N HIS A 9 -2.00 6.87 31.21
CA HIS A 9 -2.26 8.12 30.48
C HIS A 9 -2.69 7.90 29.02
N LEU A 10 -2.50 6.72 28.46
CA LEU A 10 -2.89 6.41 27.06
C LEU A 10 -4.37 6.05 26.93
N ASP A 11 -5.02 5.62 28.02
CA ASP A 11 -6.44 5.21 28.03
C ASP A 11 -7.41 6.37 27.76
N ASN A 12 -6.96 7.63 27.87
CA ASN A 12 -7.77 8.83 27.69
C ASN A 12 -7.51 9.57 26.37
N LEU A 13 -6.63 9.08 25.51
CA LEU A 13 -6.43 9.67 24.20
C LEU A 13 -7.57 9.21 23.28
N PRO A 14 -8.34 10.14 22.67
CA PRO A 14 -9.37 9.78 21.72
C PRO A 14 -8.71 9.22 20.46
N ILE A 15 -8.46 7.93 20.43
CA ILE A 15 -7.99 7.25 19.23
C ILE A 15 -9.17 7.23 18.25
N LYS A 16 -9.12 8.06 17.21
CA LYS A 16 -10.03 7.95 16.08
C LYS A 16 -9.71 6.64 15.34
N ILE A 17 -10.34 5.56 15.76
CA ILE A 17 -10.25 4.30 15.03
C ILE A 17 -10.96 4.52 13.70
N ASN A 18 -10.21 4.49 12.60
CA ASN A 18 -10.79 4.47 11.28
C ASN A 18 -11.62 3.19 11.15
N LYS A 19 -12.94 3.31 11.07
CA LYS A 19 -13.88 2.17 11.03
C LYS A 19 -13.90 1.46 9.67
N LYS A 20 -13.21 2.00 8.66
CA LYS A 20 -13.12 1.35 7.35
C LYS A 20 -12.31 0.06 7.47
N LYS A 21 -12.89 -1.03 7.00
CA LYS A 21 -12.17 -2.30 6.93
C LYS A 21 -11.15 -2.25 5.79
N PRO A 22 -9.95 -2.82 6.01
CA PRO A 22 -8.97 -2.92 4.93
C PRO A 22 -9.51 -3.78 3.78
N PRO A 23 -9.08 -3.53 2.52
CA PRO A 23 -9.41 -4.39 1.40
C PRO A 23 -9.05 -5.85 1.70
N GLN A 24 -9.79 -6.79 1.15
CA GLN A 24 -9.58 -8.22 1.36
C GLN A 24 -9.62 -8.97 0.02
N SER A 25 -8.90 -10.07 -0.05
CA SER A 25 -9.02 -11.01 -1.16
C SER A 25 -10.38 -11.71 -1.12
N THR A 26 -10.98 -11.94 -2.27
CA THR A 26 -12.17 -12.79 -2.40
C THR A 26 -11.87 -14.27 -2.14
N ASN A 27 -10.61 -14.66 -2.24
CA ASN A 27 -10.17 -16.01 -1.89
C ASN A 27 -9.91 -16.10 -0.37
N LYS A 28 -10.78 -16.78 0.34
CA LYS A 28 -10.73 -16.91 1.82
C LYS A 28 -9.60 -17.82 2.31
N ASP A 29 -8.97 -18.59 1.43
CA ASP A 29 -7.83 -19.44 1.79
C ASP A 29 -6.50 -18.64 1.82
N LEU A 30 -6.52 -17.38 1.37
CA LEU A 30 -5.37 -16.50 1.45
C LEU A 30 -5.31 -15.78 2.80
N PRO A 31 -4.11 -15.47 3.29
CA PRO A 31 -3.95 -14.58 4.44
C PRO A 31 -4.72 -13.26 4.23
N PRO A 32 -5.29 -12.68 5.29
CA PRO A 32 -5.88 -11.34 5.19
C PRO A 32 -4.79 -10.34 4.78
N LEU A 33 -5.16 -9.34 3.95
CA LEU A 33 -4.23 -8.29 3.55
C LEU A 33 -3.74 -7.49 4.76
N PHE A 34 -2.64 -6.75 4.57
CA PHE A 34 -1.90 -6.02 5.62
C PHE A 34 -1.29 -6.97 6.66
N PHE A 35 -0.62 -7.99 6.18
CA PHE A 35 0.17 -8.91 6.98
C PHE A 35 1.66 -8.80 6.64
N THR A 36 2.50 -9.12 7.60
CA THR A 36 3.92 -9.37 7.37
C THR A 36 4.16 -10.88 7.39
N SER A 37 4.83 -11.40 6.36
CA SER A 37 5.16 -12.82 6.26
C SER A 37 6.66 -13.01 6.13
N LEU A 38 7.19 -14.01 6.83
CA LEU A 38 8.59 -14.37 6.80
C LEU A 38 8.75 -15.81 6.34
N PHE A 39 9.44 -16.02 5.21
CA PHE A 39 9.76 -17.34 4.67
C PHE A 39 11.16 -17.76 5.11
N ILE A 40 11.25 -18.72 6.01
CA ILE A 40 12.52 -19.24 6.53
C ILE A 40 12.78 -20.64 5.99
N GLY A 41 14.02 -20.90 5.60
CA GLY A 41 14.43 -22.23 5.13
C GLY A 41 15.85 -22.22 4.54
N ALA A 42 16.44 -23.38 4.38
CA ALA A 42 17.74 -23.54 3.75
C ALA A 42 17.74 -23.08 2.28
N LYS A 43 18.91 -22.86 1.69
CA LYS A 43 19.04 -22.61 0.25
C LYS A 43 18.45 -23.78 -0.53
N GLY A 44 17.64 -23.47 -1.55
CA GLY A 44 16.97 -24.51 -2.37
C GLY A 44 15.70 -25.09 -1.74
N SER A 45 15.25 -24.64 -0.56
CA SER A 45 14.01 -25.13 0.08
C SER A 45 12.69 -24.64 -0.57
N GLY A 46 12.79 -23.85 -1.64
CA GLY A 46 11.61 -23.37 -2.37
C GLY A 46 10.94 -22.10 -1.80
N LYS A 47 11.65 -21.32 -0.97
CA LYS A 47 11.11 -20.06 -0.38
C LYS A 47 10.58 -19.12 -1.45
N THR A 48 11.42 -18.76 -2.43
CA THR A 48 11.04 -17.89 -3.55
C THR A 48 9.87 -18.47 -4.34
N TYR A 49 9.87 -19.78 -4.59
CA TYR A 49 8.74 -20.43 -5.26
C TYR A 49 7.43 -20.30 -4.48
N SER A 50 7.47 -20.53 -3.16
CA SER A 50 6.30 -20.42 -2.29
C SER A 50 5.79 -18.98 -2.23
N LEU A 51 6.68 -18.00 -2.16
CA LEU A 51 6.37 -16.58 -2.20
C LEU A 51 5.67 -16.21 -3.51
N VAL A 52 6.27 -16.54 -4.65
CA VAL A 52 5.68 -16.24 -5.98
C VAL A 52 4.34 -16.96 -6.16
N LYS A 53 4.22 -18.19 -5.68
CA LYS A 53 2.95 -18.92 -5.70
C LYS A 53 1.86 -18.20 -4.89
N LEU A 54 2.20 -17.69 -3.71
CA LEU A 54 1.28 -16.89 -2.88
C LEU A 54 0.83 -15.63 -3.62
N LEU A 55 1.77 -14.87 -4.20
CA LEU A 55 1.45 -13.66 -4.97
C LEU A 55 0.55 -13.97 -6.17
N LYS A 56 0.80 -15.07 -6.90
CA LYS A 56 -0.08 -15.52 -7.99
C LYS A 56 -1.50 -15.85 -7.54
N PHE A 57 -1.67 -16.36 -6.36
CA PHE A 57 -3.03 -16.57 -5.83
C PHE A 57 -3.74 -15.25 -5.56
N TYR A 58 -3.02 -14.21 -5.08
CA TYR A 58 -3.59 -12.86 -4.97
C TYR A 58 -3.90 -12.27 -6.35
N GLU A 59 -3.01 -12.42 -7.34
CA GLU A 59 -3.26 -11.99 -8.72
C GLU A 59 -4.46 -12.68 -9.39
N ALA A 60 -4.73 -13.93 -9.01
CA ALA A 60 -5.85 -14.70 -9.53
C ALA A 60 -7.17 -14.42 -8.81
N SER A 61 -7.13 -13.71 -7.69
CA SER A 61 -8.31 -13.34 -6.90
C SER A 61 -8.59 -11.84 -7.05
N ASP A 62 -9.84 -11.45 -6.82
CA ASP A 62 -10.17 -10.04 -6.71
C ASP A 62 -9.85 -9.54 -5.29
N ILE A 63 -9.31 -8.33 -5.21
CA ILE A 63 -9.13 -7.61 -3.94
C ILE A 63 -10.23 -6.56 -3.89
N ILE A 64 -11.08 -6.61 -2.87
CA ILE A 64 -12.27 -5.78 -2.74
C ILE A 64 -12.22 -5.04 -1.40
N ASP A 65 -12.52 -3.73 -1.43
CA ASP A 65 -12.66 -2.93 -0.22
C ASP A 65 -14.05 -3.08 0.43
N ASP A 66 -14.27 -2.41 1.55
CA ASP A 66 -15.53 -2.42 2.30
C ASP A 66 -16.70 -1.76 1.57
N GLU A 67 -16.43 -0.95 0.56
CA GLU A 67 -17.43 -0.34 -0.33
C GLU A 67 -17.76 -1.22 -1.56
N GLY A 68 -17.09 -2.37 -1.70
CA GLY A 68 -17.24 -3.29 -2.82
C GLY A 68 -16.43 -2.91 -4.08
N ASN A 69 -15.52 -1.95 -3.97
CA ASN A 69 -14.68 -1.53 -5.09
C ASN A 69 -13.50 -2.50 -5.25
N LYS A 70 -13.23 -2.87 -6.50
CA LYS A 70 -12.07 -3.67 -6.85
C LYS A 70 -10.80 -2.82 -6.78
N ARG A 71 -9.80 -3.31 -6.05
CA ARG A 71 -8.48 -2.70 -5.91
C ARG A 71 -7.48 -3.42 -6.80
N GLN A 72 -6.60 -2.65 -7.43
CA GLN A 72 -5.48 -3.20 -8.16
C GLN A 72 -4.34 -3.55 -7.20
N MET A 73 -3.53 -4.52 -7.59
CA MET A 73 -2.34 -4.94 -6.87
C MET A 73 -1.10 -4.36 -7.55
N ARG A 74 -0.10 -3.94 -6.78
CA ARG A 74 1.25 -3.60 -7.23
C ARG A 74 2.25 -4.38 -6.41
N ILE A 75 3.29 -4.90 -7.04
CA ILE A 75 4.39 -5.61 -6.38
C ILE A 75 5.65 -4.78 -6.56
N ILE A 76 6.37 -4.54 -5.46
CA ILE A 76 7.68 -3.89 -5.42
C ILE A 76 8.65 -4.92 -4.88
N LEU A 77 9.69 -5.25 -5.65
CA LEU A 77 10.62 -6.34 -5.36
C LEU A 77 12.04 -5.82 -5.14
N PHE A 78 12.59 -6.10 -3.97
CA PHE A 78 14.00 -5.94 -3.66
C PHE A 78 14.66 -7.33 -3.67
N CYS A 79 15.45 -7.62 -4.71
CA CYS A 79 16.09 -8.93 -4.88
C CYS A 79 17.37 -8.80 -5.70
N PRO A 80 18.57 -8.99 -5.12
CA PRO A 80 19.85 -8.89 -5.83
C PRO A 80 19.99 -9.85 -7.00
N THR A 81 19.21 -10.91 -7.02
CA THR A 81 19.25 -11.94 -8.07
C THR A 81 18.08 -11.84 -9.07
N ALA A 82 17.25 -10.78 -8.98
CA ALA A 82 16.07 -10.62 -9.83
C ALA A 82 16.42 -10.54 -11.33
N ASP A 83 17.50 -9.84 -11.67
CA ASP A 83 17.99 -9.67 -13.06
C ASP A 83 18.72 -10.89 -13.58
N SER A 84 19.05 -11.85 -12.73
CA SER A 84 19.71 -13.05 -13.21
C SER A 84 18.74 -13.83 -14.11
N ILE A 85 19.21 -14.18 -15.31
CA ILE A 85 18.50 -15.07 -16.26
C ILE A 85 18.08 -16.37 -15.55
N ALA A 86 18.71 -16.70 -14.44
CA ALA A 86 18.45 -17.86 -13.61
C ALA A 86 17.15 -17.77 -12.79
N ASN A 87 16.50 -16.60 -12.68
CA ASN A 87 15.29 -16.49 -11.88
C ASN A 87 14.07 -16.00 -12.67
N PRO A 88 13.63 -16.76 -13.71
CA PRO A 88 12.48 -16.40 -14.53
C PRO A 88 11.15 -16.42 -13.76
N ILE A 89 11.18 -16.87 -12.50
CA ILE A 89 9.99 -17.07 -11.69
C ILE A 89 9.25 -15.76 -11.43
N TYR A 90 9.97 -14.64 -11.21
CA TYR A 90 9.37 -13.34 -10.99
C TYR A 90 8.69 -12.77 -12.25
N ARG A 91 9.22 -13.07 -13.45
CA ARG A 91 8.60 -12.66 -14.73
C ARG A 91 7.21 -13.24 -14.94
N SER A 92 6.83 -14.21 -14.14
CA SER A 92 5.50 -14.82 -14.20
C SER A 92 4.44 -14.02 -13.42
N LEU A 93 4.84 -12.99 -12.67
CA LEU A 93 3.96 -12.08 -11.94
C LEU A 93 3.51 -10.96 -12.90
N LYS A 94 2.20 -10.73 -12.97
CA LYS A 94 1.61 -9.74 -13.87
C LYS A 94 1.62 -8.32 -13.31
N ASN A 95 1.62 -8.21 -11.99
CA ASN A 95 1.57 -6.94 -11.27
C ASN A 95 2.95 -6.50 -10.75
N LEU A 96 4.03 -7.10 -11.26
CA LEU A 96 5.40 -6.69 -11.05
C LEU A 96 5.89 -6.00 -12.33
N ALA A 97 6.04 -4.69 -12.29
CA ALA A 97 6.59 -3.90 -13.37
C ALA A 97 8.13 -3.86 -13.28
N ASP A 98 8.82 -3.66 -14.41
CA ASP A 98 10.28 -3.64 -14.44
C ASP A 98 10.85 -2.48 -13.57
N GLU A 99 10.17 -1.34 -13.51
CA GLU A 99 10.52 -0.19 -12.67
C GLU A 99 10.36 -0.44 -11.16
N ASP A 100 9.67 -1.49 -10.78
CA ASP A 100 9.45 -1.88 -9.38
C ASP A 100 10.40 -3.01 -8.93
N VAL A 101 11.41 -3.34 -9.75
CA VAL A 101 12.42 -4.36 -9.44
C VAL A 101 13.75 -3.69 -9.08
N TYR A 102 14.22 -3.95 -7.86
CA TYR A 102 15.45 -3.39 -7.32
C TYR A 102 16.45 -4.50 -7.01
N THR A 103 17.63 -4.43 -7.63
CA THR A 103 18.72 -5.39 -7.42
C THR A 103 19.55 -5.12 -6.17
N HIS A 104 19.31 -3.98 -5.52
CA HIS A 104 19.94 -3.61 -4.26
C HIS A 104 18.91 -2.92 -3.35
N TYR A 105 19.12 -3.03 -2.06
CA TYR A 105 18.29 -2.38 -1.05
C TYR A 105 19.07 -1.25 -0.38
N THR A 106 18.46 -0.10 -0.25
CA THR A 106 18.85 0.96 0.67
C THR A 106 17.61 1.53 1.34
N ASP A 107 17.78 2.06 2.56
CA ASP A 107 16.69 2.74 3.26
C ASP A 107 16.16 3.94 2.47
N ASP A 108 17.03 4.62 1.70
CA ASP A 108 16.62 5.78 0.89
C ASP A 108 15.72 5.37 -0.28
N ILE A 109 16.02 4.28 -0.98
CA ILE A 109 15.15 3.75 -2.06
C ILE A 109 13.80 3.33 -1.50
N LEU A 110 13.78 2.66 -0.35
CA LEU A 110 12.51 2.29 0.27
C LEU A 110 11.71 3.52 0.70
N ALA A 111 12.36 4.53 1.31
CA ALA A 111 11.71 5.77 1.72
C ALA A 111 11.11 6.51 0.51
N GLU A 112 11.87 6.64 -0.60
CA GLU A 112 11.37 7.23 -1.84
C GLU A 112 10.13 6.48 -2.38
N LYS A 113 10.14 5.15 -2.33
CA LYS A 113 9.00 4.36 -2.78
C LYS A 113 7.78 4.46 -1.87
N LEU A 114 7.99 4.59 -0.56
CA LEU A 114 6.90 4.83 0.38
C LEU A 114 6.28 6.22 0.18
N GLU A 115 7.10 7.24 -0.11
CA GLU A 115 6.63 8.59 -0.45
C GLU A 115 5.82 8.56 -1.75
N GLU A 116 6.33 7.92 -2.82
CA GLU A 116 5.59 7.74 -4.08
C GLU A 116 4.22 7.06 -3.87
N ILE A 117 4.16 6.03 -3.01
CA ILE A 117 2.91 5.33 -2.68
C ILE A 117 1.95 6.26 -1.95
N ASN A 118 2.46 7.06 -1.02
CA ASN A 118 1.66 8.02 -0.27
C ASN A 118 1.10 9.12 -1.18
N ASP A 119 1.93 9.67 -2.05
CA ASP A 119 1.52 10.69 -3.04
C ASP A 119 0.44 10.14 -3.97
N GLU A 120 0.61 8.91 -4.49
CA GLU A 120 -0.42 8.25 -5.29
C GLU A 120 -1.74 8.12 -4.51
N TYR A 121 -1.66 7.74 -3.23
CA TYR A 121 -2.83 7.60 -2.37
C TYR A 121 -3.54 8.94 -2.17
N GLU A 122 -2.80 10.01 -1.87
CA GLU A 122 -3.34 11.35 -1.65
C GLU A 122 -4.00 11.92 -2.90
N ILE A 123 -3.34 11.79 -4.07
CA ILE A 123 -3.90 12.23 -5.36
C ILE A 123 -5.22 11.53 -5.66
N ILE A 124 -5.27 10.19 -5.50
CA ILE A 124 -6.47 9.42 -5.80
C ILE A 124 -7.60 9.73 -4.82
N THR A 125 -7.30 9.80 -3.53
CA THR A 125 -8.32 10.05 -2.50
C THR A 125 -8.82 11.47 -2.58
N GLY A 126 -7.95 12.46 -2.74
CA GLY A 126 -8.32 13.86 -2.91
C GLY A 126 -9.22 14.08 -4.13
N TYR A 127 -8.87 13.49 -5.28
CA TYR A 127 -9.73 13.55 -6.46
C TYR A 127 -11.10 12.92 -6.22
N ASN A 128 -11.16 11.73 -5.60
CA ASN A 128 -12.41 11.03 -5.34
C ASN A 128 -13.30 11.81 -4.34
N ASP A 129 -12.70 12.41 -3.33
CA ASP A 129 -13.43 13.22 -2.34
C ASP A 129 -13.94 14.51 -2.97
N TYR A 130 -13.14 15.17 -3.82
CA TYR A 130 -13.61 16.29 -4.62
C TYR A 130 -14.81 15.91 -5.48
N VAL A 131 -14.77 14.78 -6.19
CA VAL A 131 -15.88 14.31 -7.03
C VAL A 131 -17.15 14.11 -6.20
N LYS A 132 -17.06 13.51 -5.01
CA LYS A 132 -18.19 13.32 -4.11
C LYS A 132 -18.79 14.66 -3.66
N VAL A 133 -17.92 15.58 -3.25
CA VAL A 133 -18.33 16.92 -2.80
C VAL A 133 -18.95 17.72 -3.94
N TYR A 134 -18.37 17.66 -5.15
CA TYR A 134 -18.89 18.31 -6.34
C TYR A 134 -20.30 17.79 -6.71
N HIS A 135 -20.52 16.48 -6.65
CA HIS A 135 -21.86 15.91 -6.85
C HIS A 135 -22.87 16.35 -5.78
N LYS A 136 -22.42 16.48 -4.53
CA LYS A 136 -23.24 17.01 -3.44
C LYS A 136 -23.61 18.49 -3.69
N TYR A 137 -22.62 19.29 -4.14
CA TYR A 137 -22.81 20.69 -4.52
C TYR A 137 -23.86 20.88 -5.62
N ILE A 138 -23.77 20.09 -6.71
CA ILE A 138 -24.75 20.16 -7.80
C ILE A 138 -26.15 19.72 -7.36
N LYS A 139 -26.22 18.73 -6.46
CA LYS A 139 -27.50 18.16 -6.04
C LYS A 139 -28.22 19.02 -5.00
N ASP A 140 -27.51 19.52 -4.01
CA ASP A 140 -28.11 20.28 -2.90
C ASP A 140 -27.03 21.08 -2.14
N TYR A 141 -26.88 22.33 -2.53
CA TYR A 141 -25.92 23.25 -1.91
C TYR A 141 -26.12 23.40 -0.39
N SER A 142 -27.36 23.31 0.10
CA SER A 142 -27.66 23.53 1.52
C SER A 142 -27.12 22.46 2.45
N LYS A 143 -26.63 21.35 1.91
CA LYS A 143 -26.06 20.22 2.66
C LYS A 143 -24.52 20.23 2.72
N LEU A 144 -23.88 21.22 2.12
CA LEU A 144 -22.43 21.36 2.19
C LEU A 144 -22.01 21.79 3.59
N THR A 145 -20.90 21.22 4.04
CA THR A 145 -20.18 21.66 5.24
C THR A 145 -19.12 22.69 4.87
N ASP A 146 -18.56 23.37 5.87
CA ASP A 146 -17.44 24.29 5.64
C ASP A 146 -16.24 23.57 5.02
N GLU A 147 -15.95 22.33 5.45
CA GLU A 147 -14.92 21.47 4.87
C GLU A 147 -15.20 21.12 3.39
N ASP A 148 -16.47 20.83 3.04
CA ASP A 148 -16.87 20.62 1.65
C ASP A 148 -16.62 21.88 0.80
N LEU A 149 -16.86 23.06 1.36
CA LEU A 149 -16.63 24.34 0.66
C LEU A 149 -15.14 24.60 0.47
N GLU A 150 -14.28 24.29 1.45
CA GLU A 150 -12.83 24.39 1.31
C GLU A 150 -12.34 23.53 0.14
N ILE A 151 -12.75 22.26 0.07
CA ILE A 151 -12.41 21.34 -1.01
C ILE A 151 -12.85 21.90 -2.38
N LEU A 152 -14.04 22.50 -2.47
CA LEU A 152 -14.51 23.11 -3.73
C LEU A 152 -13.70 24.36 -4.10
N HIS A 153 -13.32 25.19 -3.12
CA HIS A 153 -12.51 26.38 -3.33
C HIS A 153 -11.11 26.06 -3.81
N GLU A 154 -10.44 25.04 -3.28
CA GLU A 154 -9.12 24.59 -3.72
C GLU A 154 -9.09 24.27 -5.22
N HIS A 155 -10.17 23.75 -5.75
CA HIS A 155 -10.32 23.41 -7.17
C HIS A 155 -11.09 24.46 -7.99
N ASN A 156 -11.37 25.65 -7.41
CA ASN A 156 -12.12 26.73 -8.05
C ASN A 156 -13.47 26.28 -8.64
N PHE A 157 -14.17 25.36 -7.99
CA PHE A 157 -15.46 24.81 -8.43
C PHE A 157 -15.45 24.23 -9.86
N LYS A 158 -14.28 23.83 -10.39
CA LYS A 158 -14.19 23.23 -11.72
C LYS A 158 -14.98 21.93 -11.78
N LYS A 159 -15.48 21.58 -12.95
CA LYS A 159 -16.09 20.26 -13.13
C LYS A 159 -15.02 19.17 -12.98
N PRO A 160 -15.34 18.01 -12.39
CA PRO A 160 -14.38 16.90 -12.31
C PRO A 160 -13.82 16.47 -13.68
N SER A 161 -14.58 16.69 -14.76
CA SER A 161 -14.12 16.41 -16.13
C SER A 161 -13.03 17.38 -16.64
N GLU A 162 -12.85 18.52 -16.00
CA GLU A 162 -11.86 19.55 -16.32
C GLU A 162 -10.58 19.41 -15.48
N LEU A 163 -10.59 18.53 -14.50
CA LEU A 163 -9.42 18.20 -13.68
C LEU A 163 -8.64 17.03 -14.29
N GLU A 164 -7.35 17.00 -14.03
CA GLU A 164 -6.52 15.85 -14.34
C GLU A 164 -7.00 14.62 -13.53
N LYS A 165 -7.30 13.56 -14.24
CA LYS A 165 -7.77 12.33 -13.60
C LYS A 165 -6.57 11.53 -13.09
N PRO A 166 -6.65 10.99 -11.86
CA PRO A 166 -5.61 10.11 -11.38
C PRO A 166 -5.50 8.86 -12.26
N PRO A 167 -4.31 8.23 -12.33
CA PRO A 167 -4.06 7.06 -13.16
C PRO A 167 -4.92 5.85 -12.76
N PHE A 168 -5.34 5.80 -11.50
CA PHE A 168 -6.18 4.74 -10.95
C PHE A 168 -7.42 5.32 -10.29
N LYS A 169 -8.53 4.59 -10.37
CA LYS A 169 -9.79 5.00 -9.73
C LYS A 169 -9.74 4.86 -8.21
N HIS A 170 -9.00 3.90 -7.71
CA HIS A 170 -8.86 3.59 -6.29
C HIS A 170 -7.38 3.32 -5.97
N PRO A 171 -6.89 3.65 -4.76
CA PRO A 171 -5.53 3.34 -4.34
C PRO A 171 -5.24 1.84 -4.50
N ARG A 172 -4.03 1.53 -4.96
CA ARG A 172 -3.59 0.14 -5.17
C ARG A 172 -3.22 -0.52 -3.84
N VAL A 173 -3.30 -1.85 -3.80
CA VAL A 173 -2.74 -2.64 -2.68
C VAL A 173 -1.29 -2.96 -3.01
N GLN A 174 -0.39 -2.55 -2.12
CA GLN A 174 1.06 -2.68 -2.32
C GLN A 174 1.57 -3.95 -1.65
N PHE A 175 2.39 -4.72 -2.36
CA PHE A 175 3.15 -5.84 -1.82
C PHE A 175 4.64 -5.52 -1.93
N ILE A 176 5.28 -5.24 -0.80
CA ILE A 176 6.72 -4.97 -0.75
C ILE A 176 7.43 -6.25 -0.37
N ILE A 177 8.30 -6.72 -1.26
CA ILE A 177 8.95 -8.02 -1.18
C ILE A 177 10.46 -7.81 -1.01
N PHE A 178 11.03 -8.52 -0.05
CA PHE A 178 12.47 -8.59 0.18
C PHE A 178 12.88 -10.05 0.03
N ASP A 179 13.61 -10.39 -1.04
CA ASP A 179 14.10 -11.74 -1.27
C ASP A 179 15.62 -11.76 -1.48
N ASP A 180 16.27 -12.73 -0.85
CA ASP A 180 17.72 -13.01 -0.95
C ASP A 180 18.66 -11.84 -0.60
N LEU A 181 18.25 -10.96 0.32
CA LEU A 181 19.04 -9.80 0.80
C LEU A 181 20.10 -10.15 1.86
N ILE A 182 20.54 -11.41 1.95
CA ILE A 182 21.44 -11.91 3.04
C ILE A 182 22.78 -11.15 3.09
N GLY A 183 23.24 -10.56 1.98
CA GLY A 183 24.46 -9.74 1.93
C GLY A 183 24.35 -8.38 2.60
N ASP A 184 23.13 -7.84 2.68
CA ASP A 184 22.84 -6.50 3.21
C ASP A 184 22.26 -6.52 4.63
N ALA A 185 22.50 -7.59 5.38
CA ALA A 185 21.95 -7.78 6.73
C ALA A 185 22.27 -6.64 7.72
N MET A 186 23.24 -5.78 7.42
CA MET A 186 23.54 -4.54 8.17
C MET A 186 22.52 -3.41 7.86
N ALA A 187 21.89 -3.41 6.70
CA ALA A 187 20.90 -2.40 6.30
C ALA A 187 19.60 -2.50 7.14
N PHE A 188 19.24 -3.71 7.55
CA PHE A 188 18.02 -3.95 8.34
C PHE A 188 18.02 -3.38 9.77
N LYS A 189 19.10 -2.78 10.26
CA LYS A 189 19.13 -2.18 11.60
C LYS A 189 18.24 -0.94 11.74
N LYS A 190 18.07 -0.17 10.66
CA LYS A 190 17.18 1.03 10.62
C LYS A 190 15.75 0.69 10.24
N THR A 191 15.53 -0.37 9.50
CA THR A 191 14.21 -0.75 8.94
C THR A 191 13.17 -1.06 10.02
N ARG A 192 13.57 -1.39 11.26
CA ARG A 192 12.62 -1.59 12.37
C ARG A 192 11.77 -0.35 12.66
N GLU A 193 12.28 0.84 12.41
CA GLU A 193 11.54 2.10 12.65
C GLU A 193 10.58 2.42 11.50
N ILE A 194 10.92 2.05 10.26
CA ILE A 194 10.12 2.33 9.07
C ILE A 194 8.89 1.41 8.99
N PHE A 195 9.00 0.14 9.38
CA PHE A 195 7.85 -0.78 9.40
C PHE A 195 6.78 -0.42 10.44
N LEU A 196 7.11 0.41 11.45
CA LEU A 196 6.15 0.90 12.45
C LEU A 196 5.42 2.18 12.03
N ILE A 197 5.94 2.93 11.05
CA ILE A 197 5.38 4.23 10.61
C ILE A 197 4.36 4.07 9.47
N GLY A 198 4.37 2.97 8.74
CA GLY A 198 3.49 2.70 7.60
C GLY A 198 2.01 2.42 7.92
N TRP A 199 1.52 2.79 9.12
CA TRP A 199 0.17 2.50 9.60
C TRP A 199 -0.55 3.73 10.16
N LEU A 200 -0.41 4.88 9.52
CA LEU A 200 -1.23 6.06 9.87
C LEU A 200 -2.35 6.27 8.86
#